data_304aafd9f1ecd73e121187685e905e28
#
_entry.id   304aafd9f1ecd73e121187685e905e28
#
_cell.length_a   1.000
_cell.length_b   1.000
_cell.length_c   1.000
_cell.angle_alpha   90.00
_cell.angle_beta   90.00
_cell.angle_gamma   90.00
#
_symmetry.space_group_name_H-M   'P 1'
#
loop_
_entity.id
_entity.type
_entity.pdbx_description
1 polymer ?
#
loop_
_entity_poly.entity_id
_entity_poly.type
_entity_poly.pdbx_seq_one_letter_code
_entity_poly.pdbx_strand_id
1 'polypeptide(L)'
;IKGTKVCYNLDKDAVIETAPVHTWKALFNQRARWSSNGTNYESKFYIFLLTLIYTYYVWMFISPWCVLFLDFPWEWCVFTILPKIIIDFIFLSIASWKLQTKKRMMAFLPVELIQIPMIVFAVPAGITGLFKWK
;
A
#
# COMPACT_ATOMS: atom_id res chain seq x y z
N ILE A 1 23.03 14.11 -5.23
CA ILE A 1 23.91 13.85 -4.07
C ILE A 1 24.65 12.53 -4.36
N LYS A 2 25.71 12.58 -5.18
CA LYS A 2 26.58 11.42 -5.46
C LYS A 2 27.49 11.19 -4.24
N GLY A 3 27.43 9.99 -3.67
CA GLY A 3 28.37 9.53 -2.63
C GLY A 3 27.89 9.55 -1.18
N THR A 4 26.65 9.95 -0.90
CA THR A 4 26.09 9.92 0.46
C THR A 4 25.51 8.55 0.76
N LYS A 5 26.01 7.88 1.81
CA LYS A 5 25.38 6.65 2.33
C LYS A 5 24.18 7.03 3.19
N VAL A 6 23.00 6.57 2.83
CA VAL A 6 21.80 6.69 3.67
C VAL A 6 21.77 5.50 4.62
N CYS A 7 21.85 5.77 5.93
CA CYS A 7 21.70 4.75 6.96
C CYS A 7 20.37 4.92 7.67
N TYR A 8 19.65 3.83 7.87
CA TYR A 8 18.44 3.84 8.71
C TYR A 8 18.84 3.69 10.18
N ASN A 9 18.35 4.61 11.00
CA ASN A 9 18.48 4.46 12.45
C ASN A 9 17.32 3.59 12.96
N LEU A 10 17.65 2.41 13.51
CA LEU A 10 16.70 1.46 14.11
C LEU A 10 16.61 1.60 15.62
N ASP A 11 17.21 2.65 16.19
CA ASP A 11 17.17 2.90 17.62
C ASP A 11 15.75 3.27 18.06
N LYS A 12 15.35 2.77 19.23
CA LYS A 12 14.00 3.04 19.78
C LYS A 12 13.78 4.53 20.03
N ASP A 13 14.82 5.23 20.42
CA ASP A 13 14.77 6.66 20.72
C ASP A 13 14.67 7.53 19.46
N ALA A 14 14.89 6.94 18.27
CA ALA A 14 14.72 7.60 16.98
C ALA A 14 13.30 7.44 16.40
N VAL A 15 12.42 6.70 17.07
CA VAL A 15 11.03 6.49 16.62
C VAL A 15 10.19 7.72 16.95
N ILE A 16 9.73 8.42 15.92
CA ILE A 16 8.80 9.55 16.07
C ILE A 16 7.37 9.02 15.99
N GLU A 17 6.61 9.18 17.08
CA GLU A 17 5.20 8.89 17.09
C GLU A 17 4.41 10.06 16.51
N THR A 18 3.61 9.79 15.49
CA THR A 18 2.71 10.76 14.88
C THR A 18 1.26 10.43 15.22
N ALA A 19 0.44 11.45 15.42
CA ALA A 19 -0.98 11.25 15.67
C ALA A 19 -1.64 10.53 14.47
N PRO A 20 -2.45 9.50 14.72
CA PRO A 20 -3.15 8.80 13.65
C PRO A 20 -4.21 9.69 13.02
N VAL A 21 -4.56 9.38 11.78
CA VAL A 21 -5.66 10.05 11.08
C VAL A 21 -6.99 9.49 11.60
N HIS A 22 -7.89 10.35 12.07
CA HIS A 22 -9.11 9.94 12.77
C HIS A 22 -10.31 9.66 11.85
N THR A 23 -10.27 10.01 10.56
CA THR A 23 -11.38 9.82 9.63
C THR A 23 -10.95 9.14 8.35
N TRP A 24 -11.85 8.33 7.76
CA TRP A 24 -11.63 7.68 6.47
C TRP A 24 -11.32 8.69 5.35
N LYS A 25 -12.02 9.83 5.35
CA LYS A 25 -11.79 10.90 4.38
C LYS A 25 -10.38 11.48 4.49
N ALA A 26 -9.90 11.71 5.70
CA ALA A 26 -8.56 12.22 5.94
C ALA A 26 -7.49 11.18 5.55
N LEU A 27 -7.73 9.90 5.84
CA LEU A 27 -6.87 8.79 5.42
C LEU A 27 -6.79 8.70 3.89
N PHE A 28 -7.93 8.74 3.20
CA PHE A 28 -7.99 8.74 1.75
C PHE A 28 -7.23 9.92 1.15
N ASN A 29 -7.48 11.15 1.64
CA ASN A 29 -6.76 12.35 1.18
C ASN A 29 -5.24 12.24 1.41
N GLN A 30 -4.81 11.66 2.53
CA GLN A 30 -3.40 11.42 2.80
C GLN A 30 -2.79 10.45 1.77
N ARG A 31 -3.47 9.34 1.47
CA ARG A 31 -3.02 8.35 0.48
C ARG A 31 -3.00 8.91 -0.93
N ALA A 32 -4.04 9.65 -1.33
CA ALA A 32 -4.09 10.33 -2.63
C ALA A 32 -2.95 11.35 -2.79
N ARG A 33 -2.68 12.15 -1.76
CA ARG A 33 -1.55 13.07 -1.74
C ARG A 33 -0.19 12.37 -1.89
N TRP A 34 0.01 11.23 -1.24
CA TRP A 34 1.24 10.45 -1.42
C TRP A 34 1.37 9.89 -2.83
N SER A 35 0.26 9.46 -3.41
CA SER A 35 0.23 8.94 -4.77
C SER A 35 0.48 10.00 -5.83
N SER A 36 0.15 11.28 -5.57
CA SER A 36 0.39 12.38 -6.51
C SER A 36 1.86 12.58 -6.88
N ASN A 37 2.78 12.17 -6.01
CA ASN A 37 4.21 12.23 -6.29
C ASN A 37 4.70 11.07 -7.17
N GLY A 38 3.87 10.07 -7.41
CA GLY A 38 4.27 8.86 -8.16
C GLY A 38 4.64 9.12 -9.63
N THR A 39 4.12 10.19 -10.23
CA THR A 39 4.42 10.59 -11.62
C THR A 39 5.62 11.52 -11.74
N ASN A 40 6.13 12.07 -10.61
CA ASN A 40 7.21 13.06 -10.59
C ASN A 40 8.62 12.45 -10.46
N TYR A 41 8.73 11.11 -10.54
CA TYR A 41 10.03 10.46 -10.51
C TYR A 41 10.80 10.70 -11.82
N GLU A 42 12.07 11.08 -11.72
CA GLU A 42 12.95 11.27 -12.87
C GLU A 42 13.20 9.96 -13.65
N SER A 43 13.24 8.84 -12.93
CA SER A 43 13.50 7.52 -13.52
C SER A 43 12.21 6.89 -14.07
N LYS A 44 12.16 6.71 -15.39
CA LYS A 44 11.08 5.99 -16.08
C LYS A 44 10.91 4.55 -15.59
N PHE A 45 12.00 3.93 -15.13
CA PHE A 45 11.95 2.59 -14.54
C PHE A 45 11.09 2.55 -13.27
N TYR A 46 11.23 3.54 -12.38
CA TYR A 46 10.38 3.60 -11.18
C TYR A 46 8.91 3.85 -11.52
N ILE A 47 8.62 4.71 -12.49
CA ILE A 47 7.24 4.94 -12.96
C ILE A 47 6.65 3.64 -13.52
N PHE A 48 7.41 2.91 -14.34
CA PHE A 48 7.00 1.60 -14.88
C PHE A 48 6.71 0.60 -13.74
N LEU A 49 7.60 0.49 -12.76
CA LEU A 49 7.41 -0.41 -11.60
C LEU A 49 6.17 -0.05 -10.78
N LEU A 50 5.95 1.24 -10.51
CA LEU A 50 4.76 1.71 -9.79
C LEU A 50 3.48 1.42 -10.59
N THR A 51 3.50 1.59 -11.90
CA THR A 51 2.36 1.26 -12.78
C THR A 51 2.06 -0.23 -12.74
N LEU A 52 3.08 -1.09 -12.77
CA LEU A 52 2.92 -2.54 -12.67
C LEU A 52 2.32 -2.96 -11.33
N ILE A 53 2.80 -2.38 -10.22
CA ILE A 53 2.25 -2.61 -8.88
C ILE A 53 0.79 -2.14 -8.82
N TYR A 54 0.48 -0.96 -9.35
CA TYR A 54 -0.89 -0.44 -9.39
C TYR A 54 -1.83 -1.35 -10.20
N THR A 55 -1.41 -1.79 -11.38
CA THR A 55 -2.17 -2.73 -12.23
C THR A 55 -2.46 -4.05 -11.49
N TYR A 56 -1.49 -4.54 -10.72
CA TYR A 56 -1.68 -5.72 -9.88
C TYR A 56 -2.76 -5.49 -8.79
N TYR A 57 -2.78 -4.33 -8.11
CA TYR A 57 -3.84 -3.99 -7.16
C TYR A 57 -5.21 -3.85 -7.82
N VAL A 58 -5.29 -3.27 -9.02
CA VAL A 58 -6.52 -3.20 -9.81
C VAL A 58 -7.03 -4.61 -10.14
N TRP A 59 -6.13 -5.51 -10.56
CA TRP A 59 -6.48 -6.91 -10.81
C TRP A 59 -6.99 -7.61 -9.54
N MET A 60 -6.31 -7.45 -8.41
CA MET A 60 -6.76 -8.01 -7.12
C MET A 60 -8.16 -7.50 -6.72
N PHE A 61 -8.47 -6.25 -7.03
CA PHE A 61 -9.79 -5.67 -6.76
C PHE A 61 -10.87 -6.20 -7.68
N ILE A 62 -10.55 -6.42 -8.97
CA ILE A 62 -11.52 -6.86 -9.99
C ILE A 62 -11.69 -8.38 -9.99
N SER A 63 -10.65 -9.17 -9.72
CA SER A 63 -10.69 -10.63 -9.87
C SER A 63 -11.78 -11.33 -9.06
N PRO A 64 -12.16 -10.94 -7.82
CA PRO A 64 -13.29 -11.55 -7.12
C PRO A 64 -14.63 -11.32 -7.83
N TRP A 65 -14.80 -10.15 -8.47
CA TRP A 65 -16.01 -9.83 -9.23
C TRP A 65 -16.07 -10.64 -10.53
N CYS A 66 -14.92 -10.88 -11.18
CA CYS A 66 -14.84 -11.77 -12.34
C CYS A 66 -15.24 -13.20 -11.98
N VAL A 67 -14.84 -13.70 -10.82
CA VAL A 67 -15.27 -15.02 -10.33
C VAL A 67 -16.78 -15.06 -10.09
N LEU A 68 -17.34 -14.00 -9.49
CA LEU A 68 -18.76 -13.97 -9.12
C LEU A 68 -19.72 -13.79 -10.30
N PHE A 69 -19.31 -13.03 -11.33
CA PHE A 69 -20.23 -12.60 -12.40
C PHE A 69 -19.89 -13.13 -13.79
N LEU A 70 -18.66 -13.64 -13.99
CA LEU A 70 -18.17 -14.06 -15.31
C LEU A 70 -17.72 -15.54 -15.33
N ASP A 71 -18.08 -16.33 -14.32
CA ASP A 71 -17.65 -17.73 -14.18
C ASP A 71 -16.13 -17.93 -14.33
N PHE A 72 -15.36 -16.91 -13.95
CA PHE A 72 -13.90 -16.98 -14.02
C PHE A 72 -13.37 -17.97 -12.97
N PRO A 73 -12.35 -18.82 -13.30
CA PRO A 73 -11.83 -19.78 -12.34
C PRO A 73 -11.31 -19.12 -11.06
N TRP A 74 -11.84 -19.52 -9.92
CA TRP A 74 -11.52 -18.94 -8.60
C TRP A 74 -10.04 -19.12 -8.21
N GLU A 75 -9.38 -20.12 -8.78
CA GLU A 75 -7.95 -20.41 -8.55
C GLU A 75 -7.07 -19.23 -8.90
N TRP A 76 -7.37 -18.48 -9.96
CA TRP A 76 -6.64 -17.27 -10.34
C TRP A 76 -6.73 -16.17 -9.29
N CYS A 77 -7.91 -16.03 -8.65
CA CYS A 77 -8.08 -15.09 -7.55
C CYS A 77 -7.19 -15.49 -6.35
N VAL A 78 -7.17 -16.76 -6.00
CA VAL A 78 -6.34 -17.28 -4.91
C VAL A 78 -4.86 -17.12 -5.24
N PHE A 79 -4.42 -17.51 -6.44
CA PHE A 79 -3.01 -17.40 -6.87
C PHE A 79 -2.50 -15.96 -6.89
N THR A 80 -3.37 -14.98 -7.08
CA THR A 80 -2.96 -13.58 -7.06
C THR A 80 -2.99 -12.97 -5.66
N ILE A 81 -4.00 -13.26 -4.85
CA ILE A 81 -4.21 -12.63 -3.54
C ILE A 81 -3.34 -13.29 -2.45
N LEU A 82 -3.27 -14.61 -2.44
CA LEU A 82 -2.61 -15.36 -1.36
C LEU A 82 -1.11 -15.08 -1.23
N PRO A 83 -0.30 -15.07 -2.32
CA PRO A 83 1.12 -14.74 -2.21
C PRO A 83 1.37 -13.35 -1.64
N LYS A 84 0.56 -12.36 -2.03
CA LYS A 84 0.65 -10.99 -1.51
C LYS A 84 0.39 -10.98 -0.01
N ILE A 85 -0.67 -11.61 0.46
CA ILE A 85 -1.00 -11.68 1.89
C ILE A 85 0.14 -12.35 2.68
N ILE A 86 0.70 -13.44 2.15
CA ILE A 86 1.81 -14.16 2.80
C ILE A 86 3.06 -13.27 2.89
N ILE A 87 3.44 -12.64 1.78
CA ILE A 87 4.64 -11.79 1.72
C ILE A 87 4.49 -10.60 2.69
N ASP A 88 3.35 -9.93 2.68
CA ASP A 88 3.09 -8.78 3.54
C ASP A 88 3.02 -9.21 5.02
N PHE A 89 2.44 -10.37 5.31
CA PHE A 89 2.43 -10.93 6.66
C PHE A 89 3.85 -11.19 7.18
N ILE A 90 4.70 -11.83 6.38
CA ILE A 90 6.09 -12.11 6.75
C ILE A 90 6.85 -10.79 6.97
N PHE A 91 6.75 -9.86 6.01
CA PHE A 91 7.44 -8.57 6.09
C PHE A 91 7.01 -7.76 7.33
N LEU A 92 5.70 -7.62 7.54
CA LEU A 92 5.15 -6.88 8.68
C LEU A 92 5.41 -7.57 10.01
N SER A 93 5.45 -8.91 10.04
CA SER A 93 5.81 -9.67 11.25
C SER A 93 7.26 -9.37 11.66
N ILE A 94 8.20 -9.40 10.70
CA ILE A 94 9.60 -9.08 10.95
C ILE A 94 9.75 -7.63 11.41
N ALA A 95 9.10 -6.69 10.72
CA ALA A 95 9.13 -5.27 11.08
C ALA A 95 8.52 -5.02 12.47
N SER A 96 7.38 -5.64 12.74
CA SER A 96 6.68 -5.54 14.03
C SER A 96 7.51 -6.10 15.18
N TRP A 97 8.25 -7.18 14.94
CA TRP A 97 9.16 -7.76 15.93
C TRP A 97 10.34 -6.81 16.21
N LYS A 98 10.97 -6.27 15.18
CA LYS A 98 12.09 -5.31 15.31
C LYS A 98 11.66 -4.01 16.00
N LEU A 99 10.47 -3.48 15.66
CA LEU A 99 9.93 -2.23 16.22
C LEU A 99 9.15 -2.44 17.52
N GLN A 100 9.07 -3.67 18.05
CA GLN A 100 8.33 -4.03 19.26
C GLN A 100 6.83 -3.62 19.26
N THR A 101 6.21 -3.64 18.09
CA THR A 101 4.81 -3.26 17.87
C THR A 101 3.89 -4.46 17.61
N LYS A 102 4.19 -5.62 18.21
CA LYS A 102 3.51 -6.92 17.97
C LYS A 102 1.97 -6.86 18.07
N LYS A 103 1.43 -6.05 19.00
CA LYS A 103 -0.02 -5.89 19.17
C LYS A 103 -0.71 -5.37 17.90
N ARG A 104 -0.01 -4.60 17.05
CA ARG A 104 -0.57 -4.05 15.81
C ARG A 104 -0.83 -5.11 14.75
N MET A 105 -0.19 -6.28 14.85
CA MET A 105 -0.41 -7.41 13.93
C MET A 105 -1.83 -8.00 14.02
N MET A 106 -2.56 -7.76 15.11
CA MET A 106 -3.98 -8.18 15.21
C MET A 106 -4.87 -7.48 14.17
N ALA A 107 -4.48 -6.29 13.71
CA ALA A 107 -5.21 -5.55 12.69
C ALA A 107 -4.76 -5.89 11.26
N PHE A 108 -3.85 -6.85 11.07
CA PHE A 108 -3.26 -7.16 9.76
C PHE A 108 -4.32 -7.48 8.70
N LEU A 109 -5.16 -8.49 8.92
CA LEU A 109 -6.15 -8.92 7.92
C LEU A 109 -7.15 -7.82 7.54
N PRO A 110 -7.81 -7.12 8.49
CA PRO A 110 -8.70 -6.03 8.11
C PRO A 110 -7.99 -4.89 7.37
N VAL A 111 -6.75 -4.57 7.73
CA VAL A 111 -5.96 -3.55 7.03
C VAL A 111 -5.63 -3.98 5.61
N GLU A 112 -5.25 -5.24 5.39
CA GLU A 112 -5.00 -5.81 4.06
C GLU A 112 -6.22 -5.70 3.13
N LEU A 113 -7.40 -6.07 3.63
CA LEU A 113 -8.64 -5.99 2.85
C LEU A 113 -9.00 -4.55 2.47
N ILE A 114 -8.79 -3.61 3.39
CA ILE A 114 -9.07 -2.18 3.15
C ILE A 114 -8.02 -1.54 2.24
N GLN A 115 -6.78 -2.02 2.29
CA GLN A 115 -5.68 -1.47 1.49
C GLN A 115 -5.92 -1.62 -0.01
N ILE A 116 -6.52 -2.74 -0.46
CA ILE A 116 -6.77 -2.99 -1.89
C ILE A 116 -7.65 -1.89 -2.50
N PRO A 117 -8.91 -1.68 -2.07
CA PRO A 117 -9.74 -0.59 -2.61
C PRO A 117 -9.14 0.79 -2.35
N MET A 118 -8.47 0.98 -1.20
CA MET A 118 -7.83 2.26 -0.89
C MET A 118 -6.78 2.64 -1.94
N ILE A 119 -5.91 1.74 -2.37
CA ILE A 119 -4.90 2.01 -3.40
C ILE A 119 -5.57 2.22 -4.76
N VAL A 120 -6.53 1.37 -5.14
CA VAL A 120 -7.22 1.45 -6.43
C VAL A 120 -7.88 2.82 -6.64
N PHE A 121 -8.47 3.41 -5.60
CA PHE A 121 -9.14 4.71 -5.71
C PHE A 121 -8.25 5.90 -5.36
N ALA A 122 -7.30 5.76 -4.43
CA ALA A 122 -6.44 6.87 -4.04
C ALA A 122 -5.38 7.24 -5.09
N VAL A 123 -4.88 6.26 -5.86
CA VAL A 123 -3.87 6.53 -6.89
C VAL A 123 -4.42 7.41 -8.00
N PRO A 124 -5.57 7.11 -8.66
CA PRO A 124 -6.16 8.00 -9.63
C PRO A 124 -6.53 9.37 -9.05
N ALA A 125 -7.07 9.41 -7.83
CA ALA A 125 -7.38 10.67 -7.15
C ALA A 125 -6.14 11.53 -6.91
N GLY A 126 -5.00 10.90 -6.61
CA GLY A 126 -3.72 11.58 -6.46
C GLY A 126 -3.20 12.14 -7.78
N ILE A 127 -3.20 11.35 -8.85
CA ILE A 127 -2.73 11.76 -10.18
C ILE A 127 -3.59 12.88 -10.76
N THR A 128 -4.91 12.84 -10.56
CA THR A 128 -5.86 13.85 -11.04
C THR A 128 -5.98 15.07 -10.12
N GLY A 129 -5.27 15.10 -8.99
CA GLY A 129 -5.34 16.21 -8.05
C GLY A 129 -6.65 16.30 -7.24
N LEU A 130 -7.47 15.25 -7.23
CA LEU A 130 -8.74 15.17 -6.50
C LEU A 130 -8.54 14.95 -4.99
N PHE A 131 -7.65 15.72 -4.37
CA PHE A 131 -7.42 15.69 -2.93
C PHE A 131 -7.28 17.11 -2.39
N LYS A 132 -7.57 17.29 -1.09
CA LYS A 132 -7.45 18.60 -0.44
C LYS A 132 -6.12 18.68 0.31
N TRP A 133 -5.36 19.74 0.03
CA TRP A 133 -4.30 20.21 0.93
C TRP A 133 -4.97 20.80 2.18
N LYS A 134 -4.39 20.56 3.32
CA LYS A 134 -4.83 21.23 4.56
C LYS A 134 -4.49 22.71 4.48
#